data_d181691b26e5abc2baaba1c4dc203912
#
_entry.id   d181691b26e5abc2baaba1c4dc203912
#
_cell.length_a   1.000
_cell.length_b   1.000
_cell.length_c   1.000
_cell.angle_alpha   90.00
_cell.angle_beta   90.00
_cell.angle_gamma   90.00
#
_symmetry.space_group_name_H-M   'P 1'
#
loop_
_entity.id
_entity.type
_entity.pdbx_description
1 polymer ?
#
loop_
_entity_poly.entity_id
_entity_poly.type
_entity_poly.pdbx_seq_one_letter_code
_entity_poly.pdbx_strand_id
1 'polypeptide(L)'
;MVLSLPLAHGQLIKLLPSWTTYSSKGLFDHRGGFSFYSVSKVKSLSEKRQLHLSAGSSLFIHSVTAGMRNDFDSPLSFFNRSYVVTSLALWALPTQTSESMNLRPVASVSLGLEKELSERTSLHMGLLIGGSMSGKGSGVDIYSVPTLSYIKRW
;
A
#
# COMPACT_ATOMS: atom_id res chain seq x y z
N MET A 1 -16.27 45.35 -17.77
CA MET A 1 -15.09 44.48 -17.58
C MET A 1 -15.60 43.16 -16.97
N VAL A 2 -15.88 42.17 -17.81
CA VAL A 2 -16.45 40.88 -17.40
C VAL A 2 -15.27 39.91 -17.37
N LEU A 3 -14.76 39.59 -16.18
CA LEU A 3 -13.76 38.54 -16.01
C LEU A 3 -14.45 37.17 -16.20
N SER A 4 -14.16 36.55 -17.33
CA SER A 4 -14.54 35.16 -17.62
C SER A 4 -13.74 34.19 -16.77
N LEU A 5 -14.36 33.65 -15.73
CA LEU A 5 -13.82 32.66 -14.79
C LEU A 5 -14.13 31.17 -15.11
N PRO A 6 -14.34 30.71 -16.37
CA PRO A 6 -14.52 29.28 -16.59
C PRO A 6 -13.25 28.50 -16.97
N LEU A 7 -12.12 29.17 -17.25
CA LEU A 7 -10.89 28.47 -17.66
C LEU A 7 -10.05 27.93 -16.51
N ALA A 8 -10.18 28.48 -15.30
CA ALA A 8 -9.38 28.07 -14.15
C ALA A 8 -9.81 26.71 -13.57
N HIS A 9 -11.11 26.36 -13.63
CA HIS A 9 -11.59 25.09 -13.08
C HIS A 9 -11.16 23.88 -13.92
N GLY A 10 -11.14 24.00 -15.24
CA GLY A 10 -10.72 22.90 -16.12
C GLY A 10 -9.21 22.61 -16.06
N GLN A 11 -8.39 23.61 -15.77
CA GLN A 11 -6.95 23.45 -15.63
C GLN A 11 -6.55 22.93 -14.25
N LEU A 12 -7.27 23.31 -13.19
CA LEU A 12 -7.07 22.76 -11.83
C LEU A 12 -7.40 21.26 -11.76
N ILE A 13 -8.44 20.81 -12.48
CA ILE A 13 -8.80 19.37 -12.54
C ILE A 13 -7.72 18.57 -13.30
N LYS A 14 -7.05 19.16 -14.29
CA LYS A 14 -5.92 18.52 -15.00
C LYS A 14 -4.63 18.48 -14.17
N LEU A 15 -4.49 19.33 -13.16
CA LEU A 15 -3.33 19.35 -12.25
C LEU A 15 -3.51 18.41 -11.05
N LEU A 16 -4.74 17.92 -10.77
CA LEU A 16 -4.96 16.89 -9.76
C LEU A 16 -4.52 15.54 -10.34
N PRO A 17 -3.43 14.95 -9.84
CA PRO A 17 -3.02 13.64 -10.33
C PRO A 17 -4.16 12.65 -10.09
N SER A 18 -4.58 11.97 -11.16
CA SER A 18 -5.65 10.98 -11.10
C SER A 18 -5.26 9.81 -10.20
N TRP A 19 -6.18 9.42 -9.31
CA TRP A 19 -6.01 8.22 -8.53
C TRP A 19 -6.29 7.00 -9.40
N THR A 20 -5.33 6.07 -9.45
CA THR A 20 -5.49 4.80 -10.14
C THR A 20 -5.87 3.70 -9.15
N THR A 21 -6.77 2.81 -9.56
CA THR A 21 -7.20 1.68 -8.75
C THR A 21 -6.33 0.46 -9.05
N TYR A 22 -5.88 -0.19 -7.99
CA TYR A 22 -5.15 -1.46 -8.05
C TYR A 22 -5.84 -2.49 -7.17
N SER A 23 -5.76 -3.76 -7.55
CA SER A 23 -6.07 -4.88 -6.68
C SER A 23 -4.84 -5.75 -6.51
N SER A 24 -4.66 -6.28 -5.31
CA SER A 24 -3.57 -7.19 -4.96
C SER A 24 -4.13 -8.51 -4.44
N LYS A 25 -3.50 -9.60 -4.84
CA LYS A 25 -3.76 -10.96 -4.33
C LYS A 25 -2.42 -11.61 -4.00
N GLY A 26 -2.29 -12.25 -2.85
CA GLY A 26 -1.07 -12.96 -2.48
C GLY A 26 -0.87 -13.07 -0.98
N LEU A 27 0.35 -13.44 -0.59
CA LEU A 27 0.79 -13.47 0.80
C LEU A 27 1.27 -12.07 1.19
N PHE A 28 0.57 -11.40 2.04
CA PHE A 28 0.86 -10.04 2.53
C PHE A 28 1.03 -9.00 1.40
N ASP A 29 0.36 -7.89 1.58
CA ASP A 29 0.50 -6.76 0.65
C ASP A 29 1.77 -5.98 0.97
N HIS A 30 2.62 -5.73 -0.03
CA HIS A 30 3.82 -4.89 0.09
C HIS A 30 3.53 -3.46 0.58
N ARG A 31 2.28 -3.02 0.55
CA ARG A 31 1.82 -1.72 1.06
C ARG A 31 1.58 -1.70 2.57
N GLY A 32 1.99 -2.74 3.29
CA GLY A 32 1.89 -2.81 4.75
C GLY A 32 0.57 -3.36 5.28
N GLY A 33 -0.30 -3.87 4.40
CA GLY A 33 -1.53 -4.53 4.78
C GLY A 33 -1.33 -6.03 5.07
N PHE A 34 -1.88 -6.50 6.18
CA PHE A 34 -1.99 -7.94 6.43
C PHE A 34 -3.23 -8.46 5.70
N SER A 35 -3.08 -8.77 4.41
CA SER A 35 -4.21 -9.17 3.59
C SER A 35 -3.79 -10.12 2.48
N PHE A 36 -4.66 -11.10 2.20
CA PHE A 36 -4.55 -11.93 1.00
C PHE A 36 -5.19 -11.28 -0.22
N TYR A 37 -6.09 -10.35 0.01
CA TYR A 37 -6.71 -9.55 -1.02
C TYR A 37 -6.82 -8.09 -0.55
N SER A 38 -6.36 -7.17 -1.37
CA SER A 38 -6.50 -5.74 -1.11
C SER A 38 -6.89 -4.96 -2.35
N VAL A 39 -7.51 -3.81 -2.10
CA VAL A 39 -7.79 -2.79 -3.10
C VAL A 39 -7.09 -1.51 -2.67
N SER A 40 -6.44 -0.86 -3.61
CA SER A 40 -5.67 0.35 -3.35
C SER A 40 -6.03 1.45 -4.33
N LYS A 41 -6.00 2.67 -3.83
CA LYS A 41 -5.97 3.89 -4.63
C LYS A 41 -4.55 4.43 -4.59
N VAL A 42 -3.98 4.69 -5.75
CA VAL A 42 -2.60 5.15 -5.90
C VAL A 42 -2.57 6.46 -6.66
N LYS A 43 -1.82 7.41 -6.15
CA LYS A 43 -1.58 8.72 -6.74
C LYS A 43 -0.09 8.87 -7.03
N SER A 44 0.27 9.02 -8.29
CA SER A 44 1.66 9.33 -8.67
C SER A 44 1.98 10.77 -8.28
N LEU A 45 3.04 10.96 -7.51
CA LEU A 45 3.60 12.26 -7.15
C LEU A 45 4.74 12.64 -8.09
N SER A 46 5.47 11.65 -8.59
CA SER A 46 6.51 11.75 -9.61
C SER A 46 6.66 10.40 -10.31
N GLU A 47 7.57 10.30 -11.29
CA GLU A 47 7.86 9.03 -11.97
C GLU A 47 8.30 7.90 -11.04
N LYS A 48 8.98 8.25 -9.93
CA LYS A 48 9.54 7.30 -8.97
C LYS A 48 8.87 7.34 -7.58
N ARG A 49 7.81 8.15 -7.41
CA ARG A 49 7.16 8.29 -6.09
C ARG A 49 5.65 8.24 -6.20
N GLN A 50 5.04 7.44 -5.36
CA GLN A 50 3.60 7.23 -5.32
C GLN A 50 3.08 7.29 -3.88
N LEU A 51 1.91 7.92 -3.71
CA LEU A 51 1.12 7.83 -2.50
C LEU A 51 0.07 6.74 -2.67
N HIS A 52 -0.21 5.96 -1.62
CA HIS A 52 -1.25 4.94 -1.67
C HIS A 52 -2.16 4.95 -0.44
N LEU A 53 -3.41 4.57 -0.67
CA LEU A 53 -4.40 4.23 0.31
C LEU A 53 -4.92 2.84 -0.03
N SER A 54 -4.87 1.92 0.91
CA SER A 54 -5.26 0.51 0.68
C SER A 54 -6.23 0.05 1.75
N ALA A 55 -7.14 -0.81 1.35
CA ALA A 55 -7.96 -1.60 2.26
C ALA A 55 -7.82 -3.07 1.87
N GLY A 56 -7.56 -3.92 2.83
CA GLY A 56 -7.32 -5.32 2.61
C GLY A 56 -7.97 -6.21 3.65
N SER A 57 -8.15 -7.47 3.29
CA SER A 57 -8.75 -8.47 4.13
C SER A 57 -8.01 -9.81 3.98
N SER A 58 -7.80 -10.46 5.09
CA SER A 58 -7.54 -11.89 5.20
C SER A 58 -8.74 -12.57 5.87
N LEU A 59 -8.68 -13.86 6.12
CA LEU A 59 -9.80 -14.60 6.73
C LEU A 59 -10.31 -13.97 8.04
N PHE A 60 -9.40 -13.37 8.84
CA PHE A 60 -9.74 -12.86 10.19
C PHE A 60 -9.23 -11.44 10.45
N ILE A 61 -8.36 -10.91 9.62
CA ILE A 61 -7.73 -9.61 9.82
C ILE A 61 -8.13 -8.69 8.68
N HIS A 62 -8.58 -7.50 9.04
CA HIS A 62 -8.85 -6.42 8.10
C HIS A 62 -7.83 -5.32 8.33
N SER A 63 -7.40 -4.66 7.26
CA SER A 63 -6.43 -3.58 7.37
C SER A 63 -6.81 -2.41 6.48
N VAL A 64 -6.53 -1.21 6.98
CA VAL A 64 -6.51 0.02 6.19
C VAL A 64 -5.12 0.61 6.31
N THR A 65 -4.53 0.97 5.18
CA THR A 65 -3.14 1.39 5.10
C THR A 65 -3.01 2.66 4.29
N ALA A 66 -2.19 3.57 4.77
CA ALA A 66 -1.75 4.74 4.01
C ALA A 66 -0.23 4.79 3.99
N GLY A 67 0.37 5.15 2.86
CA GLY A 67 1.81 5.20 2.78
C GLY A 67 2.35 5.75 1.48
N MET A 68 3.66 5.69 1.36
CA MET A 68 4.40 6.18 0.22
C MET A 68 5.35 5.11 -0.32
N ARG A 69 5.33 4.94 -1.62
CA ARG A 69 6.24 4.07 -2.35
C ARG A 69 7.26 4.93 -3.12
N ASN A 70 8.51 4.54 -3.00
CA ASN A 70 9.61 5.07 -3.81
C ASN A 70 10.16 3.93 -4.67
N ASP A 71 10.25 4.17 -5.97
CA ASP A 71 10.76 3.22 -6.95
C ASP A 71 12.20 3.56 -7.32
N PHE A 72 13.00 2.53 -7.53
CA PHE A 72 14.39 2.58 -7.95
C PHE A 72 14.61 1.64 -9.13
N ASP A 73 15.69 1.85 -9.85
CA ASP A 73 16.11 0.92 -10.89
C ASP A 73 16.49 -0.42 -10.25
N SER A 74 16.05 -1.52 -10.84
CA SER A 74 16.36 -2.83 -10.29
C SER A 74 17.83 -3.19 -10.46
N PRO A 75 18.51 -3.67 -9.42
CA PRO A 75 19.87 -4.20 -9.55
C PRO A 75 19.90 -5.55 -10.28
N LEU A 76 18.77 -6.21 -10.46
CA LEU A 76 18.63 -7.50 -11.10
C LEU A 76 17.93 -7.36 -12.45
N SER A 77 18.55 -7.84 -13.51
CA SER A 77 18.05 -7.72 -14.88
C SER A 77 16.69 -8.39 -15.13
N PHE A 78 16.34 -9.39 -14.32
CA PHE A 78 15.05 -10.08 -14.41
C PHE A 78 13.88 -9.22 -13.91
N PHE A 79 14.11 -8.29 -13.00
CA PHE A 79 13.09 -7.42 -12.42
C PHE A 79 13.13 -6.03 -13.06
N ASN A 80 11.97 -5.41 -13.21
CA ASN A 80 11.85 -4.08 -13.81
C ASN A 80 12.22 -2.98 -12.83
N ARG A 81 11.84 -3.14 -11.55
CA ARG A 81 12.06 -2.12 -10.50
C ARG A 81 12.37 -2.76 -9.16
N SER A 82 13.06 -2.02 -8.32
CA SER A 82 13.08 -2.22 -6.88
C SER A 82 12.27 -1.11 -6.21
N TYR A 83 11.74 -1.35 -5.02
CA TYR A 83 10.93 -0.38 -4.31
C TYR A 83 11.16 -0.40 -2.81
N VAL A 84 10.88 0.75 -2.20
CA VAL A 84 10.74 0.92 -0.75
C VAL A 84 9.37 1.53 -0.48
N VAL A 85 8.59 0.89 0.36
CA VAL A 85 7.29 1.39 0.80
C VAL A 85 7.34 1.66 2.29
N THR A 86 6.95 2.86 2.70
CA THR A 86 6.74 3.22 4.09
C THR A 86 5.25 3.39 4.32
N SER A 87 4.71 2.79 5.36
CA SER A 87 3.26 2.76 5.58
C SER A 87 2.89 2.87 7.05
N LEU A 88 1.72 3.46 7.26
CA LEU A 88 0.97 3.40 8.50
C LEU A 88 -0.31 2.63 8.24
N ALA A 89 -0.63 1.68 9.08
CA ALA A 89 -1.80 0.83 8.97
C ALA A 89 -2.59 0.76 10.27
N LEU A 90 -3.88 0.53 10.15
CA LEU A 90 -4.75 0.07 11.23
C LEU A 90 -5.17 -1.36 10.92
N TRP A 91 -4.83 -2.27 11.82
CA TRP A 91 -5.23 -3.66 11.73
C TRP A 91 -6.39 -3.91 12.70
N ALA A 92 -7.46 -4.47 12.18
CA ALA A 92 -8.58 -4.95 12.97
C ALA A 92 -8.43 -6.46 13.19
N LEU A 93 -8.15 -6.85 14.42
CA LEU A 93 -7.94 -8.22 14.84
C LEU A 93 -9.17 -8.72 15.60
N PRO A 94 -9.66 -9.95 15.35
CA PRO A 94 -10.73 -10.52 16.15
C PRO A 94 -10.25 -10.71 17.59
N THR A 95 -11.10 -10.39 18.55
CA THR A 95 -10.88 -10.72 19.96
C THR A 95 -11.49 -12.08 20.29
N GLN A 96 -11.00 -12.73 21.32
CA GLN A 96 -11.53 -14.04 21.77
C GLN A 96 -12.97 -13.93 22.30
N THR A 97 -13.44 -12.75 22.63
CA THR A 97 -14.82 -12.45 22.98
C THR A 97 -15.51 -11.82 21.77
N SER A 98 -16.50 -12.46 21.24
CA SER A 98 -17.13 -12.32 19.91
C SER A 98 -17.74 -10.95 19.56
N GLU A 99 -17.55 -9.91 20.33
CA GLU A 99 -18.23 -8.61 20.11
C GLU A 99 -17.31 -7.39 19.92
N SER A 100 -15.99 -7.54 20.04
CA SER A 100 -15.08 -6.39 19.89
C SER A 100 -13.91 -6.70 18.96
N MET A 101 -13.62 -5.77 18.03
CA MET A 101 -12.40 -5.77 17.24
C MET A 101 -11.31 -4.99 17.97
N ASN A 102 -10.13 -5.58 18.07
CA ASN A 102 -8.94 -4.87 18.57
C ASN A 102 -8.26 -4.16 17.42
N LEU A 103 -8.28 -2.83 17.44
CA LEU A 103 -7.59 -2.01 16.46
C LEU A 103 -6.13 -1.79 16.90
N ARG A 104 -5.20 -2.19 16.04
CA ARG A 104 -3.77 -1.99 16.28
C ARG A 104 -3.17 -1.06 15.21
N PRO A 105 -2.58 0.07 15.62
CA PRO A 105 -1.76 0.87 14.74
C PRO A 105 -0.43 0.16 14.46
N VAL A 106 -0.04 0.13 13.19
CA VAL A 106 1.18 -0.53 12.71
C VAL A 106 1.94 0.43 11.82
N ALA A 107 3.22 0.62 12.08
CA ALA A 107 4.13 1.28 11.17
C ALA A 107 4.99 0.22 10.48
N SER A 108 5.20 0.33 9.18
CA SER A 108 5.96 -0.66 8.43
C SER A 108 6.80 -0.06 7.31
N VAL A 109 7.86 -0.79 6.97
CA VAL A 109 8.70 -0.57 5.81
C VAL A 109 8.73 -1.87 5.00
N SER A 110 8.46 -1.79 3.71
CA SER A 110 8.57 -2.91 2.79
C SER A 110 9.66 -2.62 1.76
N LEU A 111 10.52 -3.60 1.53
CA LEU A 111 11.57 -3.58 0.52
C LEU A 111 11.28 -4.70 -0.47
N GLY A 112 11.36 -4.42 -1.75
CA GLY A 112 11.08 -5.48 -2.70
C GLY A 112 11.43 -5.19 -4.14
N LEU A 113 11.09 -6.17 -4.97
CA LEU A 113 11.32 -6.21 -6.40
C LEU A 113 9.97 -6.36 -7.11
N GLU A 114 9.85 -5.69 -8.24
CA GLU A 114 8.69 -5.75 -9.12
C GLU A 114 9.07 -6.32 -10.48
N LYS A 115 8.28 -7.28 -10.94
CA LYS A 115 8.30 -7.79 -12.31
C LYS A 115 7.00 -7.42 -13.01
N GLU A 116 7.08 -6.58 -14.01
CA GLU A 116 5.95 -6.30 -14.90
C GLU A 116 5.68 -7.54 -15.78
N LEU A 117 4.45 -8.06 -15.71
CA LEU A 117 4.00 -9.20 -16.51
C LEU A 117 3.23 -8.72 -17.75
N SER A 118 2.56 -7.59 -17.64
CA SER A 118 1.88 -6.88 -18.72
C SER A 118 1.71 -5.40 -18.35
N GLU A 119 1.16 -4.60 -19.26
CA GLU A 119 0.86 -3.18 -19.01
C GLU A 119 -0.03 -2.94 -17.77
N ARG A 120 -0.79 -3.93 -17.34
CA ARG A 120 -1.74 -3.82 -16.24
C ARG A 120 -1.48 -4.75 -15.08
N THR A 121 -0.50 -5.64 -15.19
CA THR A 121 -0.25 -6.66 -14.17
C THR A 121 1.23 -6.74 -13.80
N SER A 122 1.50 -6.88 -12.52
CA SER A 122 2.85 -7.07 -12.01
C SER A 122 2.89 -8.07 -10.86
N LEU A 123 4.05 -8.69 -10.68
CA LEU A 123 4.39 -9.54 -9.57
C LEU A 123 5.35 -8.78 -8.65
N HIS A 124 5.02 -8.75 -7.38
CA HIS A 124 5.82 -8.12 -6.34
C HIS A 124 6.31 -9.17 -5.37
N MET A 125 7.58 -9.13 -5.03
CA MET A 125 8.19 -9.96 -4.00
C MET A 125 9.13 -9.14 -3.13
N GLY A 126 9.14 -9.42 -1.83
CA GLY A 126 9.96 -8.63 -0.93
C GLY A 126 9.87 -9.05 0.52
N LEU A 127 10.27 -8.13 1.38
CA LEU A 127 10.25 -8.26 2.83
C LEU A 127 9.53 -7.04 3.43
N LEU A 128 8.56 -7.30 4.28
CA LEU A 128 7.87 -6.29 5.08
C LEU A 128 8.36 -6.41 6.52
N ILE A 129 8.82 -5.30 7.06
CA ILE A 129 9.23 -5.16 8.46
C ILE A 129 8.27 -4.16 9.09
N GLY A 130 7.65 -4.53 10.19
CA GLY A 130 6.68 -3.67 10.86
C GLY A 130 6.79 -3.73 12.37
N GLY A 131 6.21 -2.74 13.00
CA GLY A 131 6.10 -2.65 14.44
C GLY A 131 4.72 -2.16 14.85
N SER A 132 4.17 -2.76 15.90
CA SER A 132 2.93 -2.33 16.53
C SER A 132 3.13 -2.12 18.01
N MET A 133 2.39 -1.17 18.58
CA MET A 133 2.38 -1.00 20.04
C MET A 133 1.68 -2.20 20.68
N SER A 134 2.33 -2.82 21.66
CA SER A 134 1.73 -3.91 22.42
C SER A 134 0.55 -3.40 23.24
N GLY A 135 -0.59 -4.10 23.14
CA GLY A 135 -1.80 -3.74 23.91
C GLY A 135 -1.70 -4.02 25.42
N LYS A 136 -0.61 -4.60 25.90
CA LYS A 136 -0.42 -5.02 27.32
C LYS A 136 0.84 -4.49 27.97
N GLY A 137 1.37 -3.35 27.53
CA GLY A 137 2.56 -2.78 28.16
C GLY A 137 3.30 -1.80 27.26
N SER A 138 4.42 -1.27 27.74
CA SER A 138 5.26 -0.30 27.03
C SER A 138 6.18 -0.92 25.95
N GLY A 139 5.83 -2.07 25.43
CA GLY A 139 6.61 -2.80 24.41
C GLY A 139 6.15 -2.49 22.98
N VAL A 140 7.07 -2.60 22.03
CA VAL A 140 6.80 -2.61 20.59
C VAL A 140 7.04 -4.02 20.07
N ASP A 141 6.04 -4.63 19.48
CA ASP A 141 6.16 -5.92 18.80
C ASP A 141 6.71 -5.67 17.38
N ILE A 142 7.88 -6.20 17.09
CA ILE A 142 8.49 -6.12 15.76
C ILE A 142 8.29 -7.45 15.06
N TYR A 143 7.90 -7.40 13.80
CA TYR A 143 7.74 -8.57 12.94
C TYR A 143 8.37 -8.32 11.58
N SER A 144 8.77 -9.41 10.93
CA SER A 144 9.20 -9.41 9.54
C SER A 144 8.53 -10.56 8.80
N VAL A 145 7.98 -10.27 7.63
CA VAL A 145 7.27 -11.27 6.83
C VAL A 145 7.65 -11.13 5.35
N PRO A 146 7.84 -12.25 4.64
CA PRO A 146 7.99 -12.20 3.19
C PRO A 146 6.68 -11.73 2.55
N THR A 147 6.81 -10.94 1.49
CA THR A 147 5.67 -10.51 0.68
C THR A 147 5.77 -11.12 -0.71
N LEU A 148 4.66 -11.63 -1.19
CA LEU A 148 4.51 -12.10 -2.56
C LEU A 148 3.10 -11.76 -3.01
N SER A 149 2.96 -10.84 -3.95
CA SER A 149 1.65 -10.41 -4.40
C SER A 149 1.59 -10.22 -5.91
N TYR A 150 0.47 -10.61 -6.49
CA TYR A 150 0.07 -10.32 -7.85
C TYR A 150 -0.83 -9.10 -7.85
N ILE A 151 -0.44 -8.08 -8.60
CA ILE A 151 -1.11 -6.79 -8.63
C ILE A 151 -1.69 -6.54 -10.02
N LYS A 152 -2.95 -6.06 -10.04
CA LYS A 152 -3.65 -5.67 -11.25
C LYS A 152 -4.08 -4.20 -11.15
N ARG A 153 -3.78 -3.42 -12.19
CA ARG A 153 -4.27 -2.06 -12.40
C ARG A 153 -5.59 -2.08 -13.19
N TRP A 154 -6.55 -1.32 -12.73
CA TRP A 154 -7.87 -1.17 -13.35
C TRP A 154 -8.00 0.15 -14.08
#